data_bf99ce1aa12bc2842291411ef7a11c03
#
_entry.id   bf99ce1aa12bc2842291411ef7a11c03
#
_cell.length_a   1.000
_cell.length_b   1.000
_cell.length_c   1.000
_cell.angle_alpha   90.00
_cell.angle_beta   90.00
_cell.angle_gamma   90.00
#
_symmetry.space_group_name_H-M   'P 1'
#
loop_
_entity.id
_entity.type
_entity.pdbx_description
1 polymer ?
#
loop_
_entity_poly.entity_id
_entity_poly.type
_entity_poly.pdbx_seq_one_letter_code
_entity_poly.pdbx_strand_id
1 'polypeptide(L)' 'MSENLKDLTANDIRLILSFATNNMRISATATAVGLDKTTVYRRLLTINKKSRLDPRNFRDLCMLVSLIEACDDGTDSR' A
#
# COMPACT_ATOMS: atom_id res chain seq x y z
N MET A 1 6.52 16.05 1.26
CA MET A 1 6.16 14.74 1.73
C MET A 1 4.72 14.68 2.19
N SER A 2 4.05 13.64 1.86
CA SER A 2 2.64 13.52 2.18
C SER A 2 2.46 13.01 3.59
N GLU A 3 1.51 13.59 4.32
CA GLU A 3 1.19 13.10 5.65
C GLU A 3 0.56 11.73 5.62
N ASN A 4 -0.04 11.36 4.49
CA ASN A 4 -0.67 10.05 4.38
C ASN A 4 0.35 8.90 4.41
N LEU A 5 1.60 9.19 4.06
CA LEU A 5 2.64 8.17 4.04
C LEU A 5 3.52 8.18 5.27
N LYS A 6 3.35 9.19 6.11
CA LYS A 6 4.26 9.43 7.21
C LYS A 6 4.43 8.24 8.16
N ASP A 7 3.35 7.55 8.45
CA ASP A 7 3.36 6.46 9.39
C ASP A 7 3.45 5.08 8.75
N LEU A 8 3.62 5.02 7.44
CA LEU A 8 3.71 3.75 6.75
C LEU A 8 5.14 3.23 6.76
N THR A 9 5.28 1.95 7.01
CA THR A 9 6.59 1.31 6.97
C THR A 9 6.91 0.86 5.56
N ALA A 10 8.15 0.44 5.33
CA ALA A 10 8.53 -0.10 4.03
C ALA A 10 7.68 -1.32 3.69
N ASN A 11 7.33 -2.14 4.68
CA ASN A 11 6.49 -3.30 4.44
C ASN A 11 5.08 -2.90 4.06
N ASP A 12 4.56 -1.83 4.65
CA ASP A 12 3.23 -1.32 4.29
C ASP A 12 3.23 -0.86 2.84
N ILE A 13 4.26 -0.14 2.44
CA ILE A 13 4.37 0.37 1.08
C ILE A 13 4.47 -0.78 0.09
N ARG A 14 5.25 -1.79 0.41
CA ARG A 14 5.37 -2.96 -0.43
C ARG A 14 4.03 -3.66 -0.59
N LEU A 15 3.27 -3.77 0.49
CA LEU A 15 1.97 -4.41 0.44
C LEU A 15 1.00 -3.63 -0.44
N ILE A 16 1.00 -2.30 -0.30
CA ILE A 16 0.15 -1.45 -1.13
C ILE A 16 0.46 -1.65 -2.61
N LEU A 17 1.72 -1.62 -2.97
CA LEU A 17 2.12 -1.78 -4.36
C LEU A 17 1.78 -3.17 -4.89
N SER A 18 1.99 -4.19 -4.06
CA SER A 18 1.67 -5.55 -4.45
C SER A 18 0.17 -5.73 -4.65
N PHE A 19 -0.63 -5.14 -3.75
CA PHE A 19 -2.08 -5.21 -3.83
C PHE A 19 -2.57 -4.57 -5.12
N ALA A 20 -2.01 -3.41 -5.47
CA ALA A 20 -2.36 -2.74 -6.71
C ALA A 20 -1.96 -3.56 -7.93
N THR A 21 -0.76 -4.12 -7.91
CA THR A 21 -0.25 -4.94 -9.01
C THR A 21 -1.09 -6.20 -9.21
N ASN A 22 -1.64 -6.73 -8.13
CA ASN A 22 -2.45 -7.95 -8.19
C ASN A 22 -3.94 -7.66 -8.31
N ASN A 23 -4.27 -6.51 -8.85
CA ASN A 23 -5.65 -6.13 -9.15
C ASN A 23 -6.55 -6.13 -7.92
N MET A 24 -5.99 -5.76 -6.78
CA MET A 24 -6.74 -5.68 -5.53
C MET A 24 -7.27 -7.03 -5.06
N ARG A 25 -6.59 -8.10 -5.43
CA ARG A 25 -6.99 -9.44 -5.00
C ARG A 25 -6.16 -9.85 -3.80
N ILE A 26 -6.84 -10.09 -2.68
CA ILE A 26 -6.15 -10.44 -1.45
C ILE A 26 -5.38 -11.75 -1.59
N SER A 27 -5.99 -12.73 -2.22
CA SER A 27 -5.39 -14.05 -2.39
C SER A 27 -4.07 -13.96 -3.18
N ALA A 28 -4.09 -13.28 -4.32
CA ALA A 28 -2.90 -13.13 -5.14
C ALA A 28 -1.83 -12.31 -4.42
N THR A 29 -2.26 -11.28 -3.73
CA THR A 29 -1.35 -10.43 -2.97
C THR A 29 -0.67 -11.23 -1.86
N ALA A 30 -1.46 -12.03 -1.14
CA ALA A 30 -0.91 -12.84 -0.06
C ALA A 30 0.18 -13.77 -0.58
N THR A 31 -0.06 -14.40 -1.70
CA THR A 31 0.94 -15.27 -2.31
C THR A 31 2.19 -14.47 -2.70
N ALA A 32 2.00 -13.32 -3.30
CA ALA A 32 3.11 -12.50 -3.77
C ALA A 32 4.01 -12.00 -2.64
N VAL A 33 3.41 -11.66 -1.48
CA VAL A 33 4.20 -11.14 -0.36
C VAL A 33 4.54 -12.20 0.68
N GLY A 34 4.09 -13.44 0.47
CA GLY A 34 4.44 -14.52 1.39
C GLY A 34 3.70 -14.48 2.71
N LEU A 35 2.46 -13.97 2.71
CA LEU A 35 1.65 -13.90 3.92
C LEU A 35 0.34 -14.64 3.68
N ASP A 36 -0.41 -14.90 4.75
CA ASP A 36 -1.73 -15.50 4.58
C ASP A 36 -2.74 -14.38 4.36
N LYS A 37 -3.92 -14.76 3.87
CA LYS A 37 -4.96 -13.80 3.51
C LYS A 37 -5.41 -12.95 4.69
N THR A 38 -5.56 -13.59 5.84
CA THR A 38 -6.00 -12.89 7.05
C THR A 38 -5.02 -11.80 7.43
N THR A 39 -3.73 -12.11 7.35
CA THR A 39 -2.69 -11.14 7.67
C THR A 39 -2.71 -9.98 6.68
N VAL A 40 -2.87 -10.28 5.39
CA VAL A 40 -2.95 -9.24 4.37
C VAL A 40 -4.12 -8.30 4.66
N TYR A 41 -5.29 -8.89 4.92
CA TYR A 41 -6.49 -8.11 5.20
C TYR A 41 -6.29 -7.21 6.40
N ARG A 42 -5.74 -7.77 7.47
CA ARG A 42 -5.50 -7.03 8.70
C ARG A 42 -4.52 -5.88 8.48
N ARG A 43 -3.47 -6.13 7.71
CA ARG A 43 -2.48 -5.08 7.41
C ARG A 43 -3.08 -3.97 6.56
N LEU A 44 -3.98 -4.33 5.63
CA LEU A 44 -4.66 -3.30 4.84
C LEU A 44 -5.52 -2.41 5.72
N LEU A 45 -6.19 -3.00 6.72
CA LEU A 45 -6.97 -2.19 7.67
C LEU A 45 -6.07 -1.26 8.48
N THR A 46 -4.91 -1.74 8.87
CA THR A 46 -3.95 -0.93 9.61
C THR A 46 -3.45 0.24 8.75
N ILE A 47 -3.19 -0.03 7.48
CA ILE A 47 -2.78 1.02 6.54
C ILE A 47 -3.86 2.09 6.43
N ASN A 48 -5.12 1.66 6.38
CA ASN A 48 -6.23 2.60 6.35
C ASN A 48 -6.19 3.53 7.56
N LYS A 49 -5.96 2.99 8.74
CA LYS A 49 -5.91 3.80 9.94
C LYS A 49 -4.74 4.77 9.92
N LYS A 50 -3.59 4.32 9.45
CA LYS A 50 -2.39 5.14 9.43
C LYS A 50 -2.44 6.24 8.38
N SER A 51 -2.92 5.90 7.19
CA SER A 51 -2.88 6.82 6.06
C SER A 51 -4.15 7.60 5.88
N ARG A 52 -5.23 7.14 6.50
CA ARG A 52 -6.58 7.69 6.32
C ARG A 52 -7.10 7.47 4.91
N LEU A 53 -6.44 6.61 4.15
CA LEU A 53 -6.90 6.21 2.83
C LEU A 53 -7.08 4.70 2.88
N ASP A 54 -8.20 4.23 2.35
CA ASP A 54 -8.51 2.81 2.41
C ASP A 54 -7.96 2.12 1.17
N PRO A 55 -6.91 1.30 1.32
CA PRO A 55 -6.34 0.63 0.15
C PRO A 55 -7.30 -0.33 -0.53
N ARG A 56 -8.40 -0.70 0.12
CA ARG A 56 -9.41 -1.55 -0.51
C ARG A 56 -10.39 -0.77 -1.35
N ASN A 57 -10.32 0.56 -1.29
CA ASN A 57 -11.12 1.43 -2.14
C ASN A 57 -10.26 1.83 -3.32
N PHE A 58 -10.76 1.63 -4.55
CA PHE A 58 -9.96 1.85 -5.74
C PHE A 58 -9.38 3.26 -5.82
N ARG A 59 -10.19 4.26 -5.55
CA ARG A 59 -9.71 5.64 -5.62
C ARG A 59 -8.63 5.93 -4.60
N ASP A 60 -8.84 5.44 -3.37
CA ASP A 60 -7.86 5.65 -2.31
C ASP A 60 -6.57 4.89 -2.60
N LEU A 61 -6.70 3.69 -3.16
CA LEU A 61 -5.52 2.93 -3.54
C LEU A 61 -4.72 3.65 -4.60
N CYS A 62 -5.39 4.21 -5.61
CA CYS A 62 -4.71 4.99 -6.63
C CYS A 62 -3.99 6.19 -6.03
N MET A 63 -4.61 6.85 -5.06
CA MET A 63 -3.99 7.96 -4.39
C MET A 63 -2.73 7.51 -3.64
N LEU A 64 -2.83 6.40 -2.91
CA LEU A 64 -1.67 5.87 -2.19
C LEU A 64 -0.53 5.54 -3.13
N VAL A 65 -0.83 4.86 -4.23
CA VAL A 65 0.18 4.50 -5.21
C VAL A 65 0.83 5.75 -5.79
N SER A 66 0.03 6.75 -6.12
CA SER A 66 0.55 7.99 -6.66
C SER A 66 1.48 8.69 -5.68
N LEU A 67 1.09 8.72 -4.41
CA LEU A 67 1.92 9.35 -3.39
C LEU A 67 3.23 8.60 -3.20
N ILE A 68 3.18 7.29 -3.22
CA ILE A 68 4.36 6.46 -3.07
C ILE A 68 5.31 6.69 -4.24
N GLU A 69 4.78 6.73 -5.46
CA GLU A 69 5.59 6.92 -6.63
C GLU A 69 6.21 8.32 -6.68
N ALA A 70 5.48 9.29 -6.22
CA ALA A 70 6.00 10.65 -6.15
C ALA A 70 7.16 10.74 -5.16
N CYS A 71 7.06 10.07 -4.04
CA CYS A 71 8.14 10.04 -3.07
C CYS A 71 9.37 9.36 -3.64
N ASP A 72 9.14 8.26 -4.33
CA ASP A 72 10.20 7.52 -4.95
C ASP A 72 10.93 8.36 -5.95
N ASP A 73 10.22 9.07 -6.78
CA ASP A 73 10.81 9.95 -7.76
C ASP A 73 11.69 10.98 -7.09
N GLY A 74 11.24 11.53 -6.01
CA GLY A 74 12.02 12.50 -5.29
C GLY A 74 13.30 11.90 -4.75
N THR A 75 13.22 10.72 -4.26
CA THR A 75 14.35 10.04 -3.72
C THR A 75 15.35 9.71 -4.80
N ASP A 76 14.80 9.35 -5.92
CA ASP A 76 15.60 8.87 -6.96
C ASP A 76 16.30 9.92 -7.72
N SER A 77 15.99 11.07 -7.50
CA SER A 77 16.51 12.15 -8.22
C SER A 77 17.98 12.09 -8.21
N ARG A 78 18.47 11.27 -7.85
CA ARG A 78 19.74 11.02 -8.13
C ARG A 78 20.54 11.86 -8.49
#